data_cd043be3e711c1db4567b4ca1269bf54
#
_entry.id   cd043be3e711c1db4567b4ca1269bf54
#
_cell.length_a   1.000
_cell.length_b   1.000
_cell.length_c   1.000
_cell.angle_alpha   90.00
_cell.angle_beta   90.00
_cell.angle_gamma   90.00
#
_symmetry.space_group_name_H-M   'P 1'
#
loop_
_entity.id
_entity.type
_entity.pdbx_description
1 polymer ?
#
loop_
_entity_poly.entity_id
_entity_poly.type
_entity_poly.pdbx_seq_one_letter_code
_entity_poly.pdbx_strand_id
1 'polypeptide(L)'
;MNRRRFLQQAAIAFPLAAAAVRGVSARALDANASVVIVGAGLAGLRTADLLHKAGVPVIVLEARAFPGGRVLTVRAPFDDGLHAEAGPTRFAGAHAAVLRAARAYKLPLVPLAASGADVTAVNGRPASTLQGQRAWMLDLKRDEQMTTPAELLDRYVGELPRELGDPRAPQSAFARWEAYERLTWPEWLRSRGASPDAVRLMTVGGDSSGVSALYVLRQYAMLRASTQRYKIGGGMDRLPGAMAASLSGIIRYNAPVVRVERQSTGFRVDYREGAVRSIAAARVVFAVPASTMRQIEMKPRLSRLKEQAIEQLSYYDGVRFLIQVKRPFWKAAGFSGSARTDRATEIWDAATEQTASSRGILAATTGGEMGRRTLGMTPDASLSLGVDLIADAFPGIRSEFEKGASYRWSTEPWTRGAFALYRPGQMTTLMPVLASAESGLHFAGEHTSIWTGWMEGALESGERAAREVLNATGRSWPEQTGATR
;
A
#
# COMPACT_ATOMS: atom_id res chain seq x y z
N MET A 1 -27.42 15.25 2.84
CA MET A 1 -26.26 16.16 2.70
C MET A 1 -25.65 16.01 1.32
N ASN A 2 -25.45 17.10 0.57
CA ASN A 2 -25.20 17.12 -0.87
C ASN A 2 -23.77 16.65 -1.21
N ARG A 3 -23.59 15.84 -2.30
CA ARG A 3 -22.32 15.34 -2.86
C ARG A 3 -21.22 16.41 -2.97
N ARG A 4 -21.60 17.68 -3.19
CA ARG A 4 -20.69 18.83 -3.23
C ARG A 4 -20.05 19.17 -1.89
N ARG A 5 -20.71 18.95 -0.77
CA ARG A 5 -20.16 19.20 0.58
C ARG A 5 -19.17 18.14 1.04
N PHE A 6 -19.36 16.89 0.60
CA PHE A 6 -18.40 15.80 0.90
C PHE A 6 -17.06 16.01 0.18
N LEU A 7 -17.08 16.47 -1.07
CA LEU A 7 -15.86 16.79 -1.83
C LEU A 7 -15.15 18.05 -1.31
N GLN A 8 -15.88 18.98 -0.69
CA GLN A 8 -15.31 20.18 -0.08
C GLN A 8 -14.72 19.93 1.32
N GLN A 9 -15.17 18.92 2.05
CA GLN A 9 -14.59 18.55 3.36
C GLN A 9 -13.37 17.65 3.27
N ALA A 10 -13.11 17.02 2.13
CA ALA A 10 -11.85 16.33 1.85
C ALA A 10 -10.72 17.28 1.38
N ALA A 11 -10.99 18.57 1.25
CA ALA A 11 -9.97 19.58 1.07
C ALA A 11 -9.24 19.79 2.42
N ILE A 12 -8.32 18.88 2.72
CA ILE A 12 -7.36 19.03 3.81
C ILE A 12 -6.58 20.31 3.55
N ALA A 13 -6.78 21.31 4.40
CA ALA A 13 -5.95 22.49 4.43
C ALA A 13 -4.53 22.07 4.81
N PHE A 14 -3.68 21.83 3.81
CA PHE A 14 -2.26 22.03 4.01
C PHE A 14 -2.08 23.53 4.29
N PRO A 15 -1.35 23.95 5.32
CA PRO A 15 -0.93 25.33 5.41
C PRO A 15 0.00 25.58 4.20
N LEU A 16 -0.56 26.06 3.10
CA LEU A 16 0.16 26.68 2.03
C LEU A 16 0.76 27.96 2.60
N ALA A 17 2.00 27.90 3.06
CA ALA A 17 2.84 29.06 3.05
C ALA A 17 2.85 29.54 1.58
N ALA A 18 2.14 30.61 1.31
CA ALA A 18 2.12 31.28 0.03
C ALA A 18 3.52 31.92 -0.19
N ALA A 19 4.48 31.08 -0.57
CA ALA A 19 5.67 31.55 -1.22
C ALA A 19 5.26 31.99 -2.61
N ALA A 20 5.34 33.27 -2.87
CA ALA A 20 5.12 33.88 -4.17
C ALA A 20 5.94 33.12 -5.21
N VAL A 21 5.27 32.30 -6.02
CA VAL A 21 5.87 31.61 -7.16
C VAL A 21 6.20 32.71 -8.19
N ARG A 22 7.42 33.23 -8.14
CA ARG A 22 7.96 33.96 -9.27
C ARG A 22 7.95 33.00 -10.47
N GLY A 23 7.23 33.41 -11.52
CA GLY A 23 7.06 32.63 -12.73
C GLY A 23 8.40 32.10 -13.24
N VAL A 24 8.64 30.82 -13.05
CA VAL A 24 9.63 30.09 -13.83
C VAL A 24 9.03 29.98 -15.22
N SER A 25 9.54 30.75 -16.15
CA SER A 25 9.25 30.63 -17.59
C SER A 25 9.32 29.12 -17.92
N ALA A 26 8.21 28.59 -18.42
CA ALA A 26 8.16 27.22 -18.92
C ALA A 26 9.14 27.13 -20.09
N ARG A 27 10.42 26.82 -19.80
CA ARG A 27 11.38 26.47 -20.82
C ARG A 27 10.77 25.31 -21.58
N ALA A 28 10.52 25.50 -22.88
CA ALA A 28 10.05 24.43 -23.74
C ALA A 28 10.97 23.23 -23.48
N LEU A 29 10.40 22.15 -22.91
CA LEU A 29 11.18 20.94 -22.67
C LEU A 29 11.62 20.44 -24.04
N ASP A 30 12.90 20.15 -24.19
CA ASP A 30 13.40 19.46 -25.37
C ASP A 30 12.67 18.10 -25.42
N ALA A 31 11.75 17.96 -26.37
CA ALA A 31 10.93 16.76 -26.52
C ALA A 31 11.78 15.50 -26.68
N ASN A 32 13.00 15.64 -27.21
CA ASN A 32 13.91 14.53 -27.45
C ASN A 32 14.71 14.09 -26.22
N ALA A 33 14.69 14.88 -25.14
CA ALA A 33 15.46 14.61 -23.93
C ALA A 33 14.60 14.49 -22.65
N SER A 34 13.29 14.77 -22.72
CA SER A 34 12.41 14.83 -21.55
C SER A 34 11.74 13.51 -21.21
N VAL A 35 11.45 13.33 -19.93
CA VAL A 35 10.69 12.18 -19.41
C VAL A 35 9.39 12.66 -18.76
N VAL A 36 8.27 12.08 -19.18
CA VAL A 36 6.99 12.28 -18.50
C VAL A 36 6.75 11.10 -17.57
N ILE A 37 6.48 11.42 -16.31
CA ILE A 37 6.11 10.45 -15.27
C ILE A 37 4.63 10.60 -14.96
N VAL A 38 3.87 9.51 -15.06
CA VAL A 38 2.43 9.47 -14.82
C VAL A 38 2.18 8.98 -13.40
N GLY A 39 1.75 9.89 -12.52
CA GLY A 39 1.44 9.66 -11.11
C GLY A 39 2.53 10.12 -10.13
N ALA A 40 2.12 10.89 -9.11
CA ALA A 40 2.96 11.37 -8.00
C ALA A 40 2.79 10.52 -6.72
N GLY A 41 2.62 9.20 -6.86
CA GLY A 41 2.80 8.24 -5.78
C GLY A 41 4.29 8.05 -5.47
N LEU A 42 4.62 7.26 -4.43
CA LEU A 42 6.03 7.02 -4.04
C LEU A 42 6.91 6.52 -5.19
N ALA A 43 6.38 5.68 -6.07
CA ALA A 43 7.13 5.17 -7.22
C ALA A 43 7.49 6.29 -8.20
N GLY A 44 6.50 7.12 -8.58
CA GLY A 44 6.73 8.24 -9.50
C GLY A 44 7.61 9.32 -8.90
N LEU A 45 7.40 9.68 -7.62
CA LEU A 45 8.23 10.64 -6.92
C LEU A 45 9.68 10.17 -6.81
N ARG A 46 9.91 8.87 -6.52
CA ARG A 46 11.26 8.31 -6.46
C ARG A 46 11.94 8.30 -7.83
N THR A 47 11.21 7.94 -8.89
CA THR A 47 11.71 8.01 -10.26
C THR A 47 12.09 9.45 -10.61
N ALA A 48 11.20 10.41 -10.32
CA ALA A 48 11.42 11.83 -10.59
C ALA A 48 12.65 12.39 -9.86
N ASP A 49 12.80 12.07 -8.56
CA ASP A 49 13.94 12.50 -7.73
C ASP A 49 15.27 12.04 -8.32
N LEU A 50 15.36 10.77 -8.70
CA LEU A 50 16.60 10.21 -9.26
C LEU A 50 16.93 10.76 -10.65
N LEU A 51 15.93 10.87 -11.53
CA LEU A 51 16.14 11.42 -12.86
C LEU A 51 16.48 12.91 -12.82
N HIS A 52 15.80 13.67 -11.96
CA HIS A 52 16.09 15.10 -11.77
C HIS A 52 17.51 15.34 -11.25
N LYS A 53 17.95 14.56 -10.24
CA LYS A 53 19.34 14.59 -9.73
C LYS A 53 20.37 14.21 -10.79
N ALA A 54 20.02 13.35 -11.74
CA ALA A 54 20.87 13.00 -12.88
C ALA A 54 20.83 14.02 -14.03
N GLY A 55 20.16 15.17 -13.84
CA GLY A 55 20.02 16.23 -14.84
C GLY A 55 19.14 15.87 -16.02
N VAL A 56 18.24 14.88 -15.86
CA VAL A 56 17.23 14.56 -16.88
C VAL A 56 16.06 15.52 -16.74
N PRO A 57 15.60 16.18 -17.80
CA PRO A 57 14.39 16.99 -17.77
C PRO A 57 13.16 16.10 -17.49
N VAL A 58 12.43 16.35 -16.40
CA VAL A 58 11.29 15.55 -15.97
C VAL A 58 10.06 16.41 -15.74
N ILE A 59 8.89 15.87 -16.07
CA ILE A 59 7.59 16.37 -15.62
C ILE A 59 6.80 15.22 -15.02
N VAL A 60 6.16 15.46 -13.88
CA VAL A 60 5.24 14.51 -13.24
C VAL A 60 3.82 15.01 -13.42
N LEU A 61 2.93 14.16 -13.94
CA LEU A 61 1.50 14.45 -14.11
C LEU A 61 0.72 13.67 -13.05
N GLU A 62 0.11 14.38 -12.11
CA GLU A 62 -0.68 13.80 -11.02
C GLU A 62 -2.17 14.14 -11.21
N ALA A 63 -3.00 13.11 -11.10
CA ALA A 63 -4.45 13.26 -11.29
C ALA A 63 -5.15 14.00 -10.14
N ARG A 64 -4.62 13.88 -8.93
CA ARG A 64 -5.14 14.54 -7.71
C ARG A 64 -4.54 15.94 -7.53
N ALA A 65 -5.11 16.67 -6.58
CA ALA A 65 -4.59 17.96 -6.14
C ALA A 65 -3.38 17.84 -5.17
N PHE A 66 -2.97 16.62 -4.81
CA PHE A 66 -1.92 16.35 -3.81
C PHE A 66 -1.16 15.05 -4.15
N PRO A 67 0.10 14.92 -3.70
CA PRO A 67 0.91 13.74 -3.94
C PRO A 67 0.59 12.60 -2.97
N GLY A 68 1.19 11.43 -3.20
CA GLY A 68 1.19 10.30 -2.27
C GLY A 68 0.45 9.06 -2.77
N GLY A 69 -0.49 9.23 -3.72
CA GLY A 69 -1.23 8.09 -4.26
C GLY A 69 -1.99 7.35 -3.14
N ARG A 70 -1.58 6.12 -2.83
CA ARG A 70 -2.19 5.30 -1.77
C ARG A 70 -1.62 5.52 -0.37
N VAL A 71 -0.64 6.39 -0.19
CA VAL A 71 -0.18 6.85 1.13
C VAL A 71 -1.01 8.06 1.53
N LEU A 72 -1.89 7.88 2.51
CA LEU A 72 -2.87 8.88 2.93
C LEU A 72 -3.08 8.81 4.43
N THR A 73 -2.80 9.93 5.11
CA THR A 73 -3.09 10.14 6.53
C THR A 73 -4.34 11.00 6.66
N VAL A 74 -5.31 10.52 7.40
CA VAL A 74 -6.59 11.19 7.68
C VAL A 74 -6.49 11.92 9.00
N ARG A 75 -6.78 13.23 8.99
CA ARG A 75 -6.78 14.10 10.19
C ARG A 75 -8.18 14.51 10.60
N ALA A 76 -9.00 14.97 9.66
CA ALA A 76 -10.41 15.19 9.93
C ALA A 76 -11.21 13.87 9.84
N PRO A 77 -12.19 13.63 10.71
CA PRO A 77 -12.83 14.56 11.64
C PRO A 77 -12.28 14.52 13.08
N PHE A 78 -11.05 14.01 13.29
CA PHE A 78 -10.50 13.77 14.62
C PHE A 78 -10.18 15.04 15.40
N ASP A 79 -10.32 14.95 16.74
CA ASP A 79 -10.00 16.01 17.67
C ASP A 79 -8.55 15.93 18.14
N ASP A 80 -8.09 16.94 18.87
CA ASP A 80 -6.79 17.00 19.56
C ASP A 80 -5.57 16.80 18.64
N GLY A 81 -5.73 17.05 17.33
CA GLY A 81 -4.67 16.80 16.35
C GLY A 81 -4.42 15.32 16.06
N LEU A 82 -5.27 14.42 16.53
CA LEU A 82 -5.18 13.00 16.23
C LEU A 82 -5.27 12.75 14.72
N HIS A 83 -4.59 11.70 14.29
CA HIS A 83 -4.61 11.26 12.88
C HIS A 83 -4.49 9.75 12.78
N ALA A 84 -4.94 9.19 11.67
CA ALA A 84 -4.85 7.77 11.39
C ALA A 84 -4.65 7.51 9.89
N GLU A 85 -4.08 6.34 9.58
CA GLU A 85 -3.71 6.00 8.21
C GLU A 85 -4.86 5.31 7.46
N ALA A 86 -5.33 5.92 6.38
CA ALA A 86 -6.17 5.24 5.40
C ALA A 86 -5.35 4.30 4.51
N GLY A 87 -4.06 4.61 4.32
CA GLY A 87 -3.09 3.84 3.55
C GLY A 87 -2.23 2.91 4.41
N PRO A 88 -0.91 2.81 4.14
CA PRO A 88 0.03 2.00 4.91
C PRO A 88 0.12 2.48 6.35
N THR A 89 0.03 1.55 7.30
CA THR A 89 0.00 1.84 8.73
C THR A 89 1.37 1.76 9.39
N ARG A 90 2.27 1.00 8.80
CA ARG A 90 3.62 0.71 9.32
C ARG A 90 4.51 0.18 8.21
N PHE A 91 5.80 0.16 8.46
CA PHE A 91 6.78 -0.52 7.64
C PHE A 91 7.80 -1.27 8.49
N ALA A 92 8.47 -2.29 7.92
CA ALA A 92 9.41 -3.13 8.62
C ALA A 92 10.83 -2.56 8.58
N GLY A 93 11.67 -2.94 9.54
CA GLY A 93 13.11 -2.66 9.51
C GLY A 93 13.83 -3.27 8.30
N ALA A 94 13.22 -4.26 7.64
CA ALA A 94 13.71 -4.82 6.38
C ALA A 94 13.42 -3.93 5.16
N HIS A 95 12.58 -2.88 5.29
CA HIS A 95 12.22 -1.97 4.21
C HIS A 95 13.30 -0.89 4.02
N ALA A 96 14.39 -1.27 3.37
CA ALA A 96 15.59 -0.46 3.25
C ALA A 96 15.37 0.84 2.45
N ALA A 97 14.57 0.81 1.38
CA ALA A 97 14.29 2.00 0.57
C ALA A 97 13.43 3.01 1.32
N VAL A 98 12.42 2.54 2.08
CA VAL A 98 11.61 3.41 2.95
C VAL A 98 12.47 4.06 4.03
N LEU A 99 13.32 3.27 4.71
CA LEU A 99 14.22 3.78 5.74
C LEU A 99 15.21 4.82 5.19
N ARG A 100 15.83 4.53 4.04
CA ARG A 100 16.72 5.49 3.36
C ARG A 100 16.00 6.78 3.00
N ALA A 101 14.81 6.68 2.43
CA ALA A 101 14.02 7.84 2.04
C ALA A 101 13.61 8.67 3.26
N ALA A 102 13.08 8.03 4.32
CA ALA A 102 12.67 8.73 5.54
C ALA A 102 13.86 9.48 6.18
N ARG A 103 15.04 8.87 6.24
CA ARG A 103 16.27 9.51 6.75
C ARG A 103 16.74 10.67 5.87
N ALA A 104 16.73 10.49 4.54
CA ALA A 104 17.13 11.52 3.58
C ALA A 104 16.29 12.80 3.72
N TYR A 105 14.99 12.62 4.00
CA TYR A 105 14.06 13.73 4.24
C TYR A 105 13.94 14.12 5.72
N LYS A 106 14.80 13.59 6.61
CA LYS A 106 14.85 13.90 8.05
C LYS A 106 13.51 13.71 8.75
N LEU A 107 12.74 12.68 8.34
CA LEU A 107 11.45 12.38 8.94
C LEU A 107 11.65 11.55 10.22
N PRO A 108 10.92 11.87 11.30
CA PRO A 108 11.02 11.13 12.54
C PRO A 108 10.49 9.71 12.38
N LEU A 109 11.33 8.73 12.74
CA LEU A 109 10.97 7.32 12.77
C LEU A 109 10.50 6.96 14.18
N VAL A 110 9.26 6.53 14.30
CA VAL A 110 8.67 6.07 15.57
C VAL A 110 8.67 4.55 15.59
N PRO A 111 9.46 3.90 16.44
CA PRO A 111 9.41 2.47 16.60
C PRO A 111 8.08 2.05 17.23
N LEU A 112 7.47 1.01 16.68
CA LEU A 112 6.28 0.41 17.25
C LEU A 112 6.71 -0.71 18.21
N ALA A 113 6.41 -0.53 19.48
CA ALA A 113 6.56 -1.58 20.49
C ALA A 113 5.21 -2.26 20.69
N ALA A 114 5.21 -3.58 20.77
CA ALA A 114 4.05 -4.33 21.22
C ALA A 114 3.85 -4.06 22.73
N SER A 115 2.65 -3.61 23.11
CA SER A 115 2.29 -3.43 24.51
C SER A 115 0.90 -4.01 24.75
N GLY A 116 0.78 -4.92 25.72
CA GLY A 116 -0.47 -5.62 26.00
C GLY A 116 -0.70 -6.85 25.11
N ALA A 117 -1.80 -7.53 25.34
CA ALA A 117 -2.15 -8.74 24.62
C ALA A 117 -3.00 -8.47 23.37
N ASP A 118 -2.77 -9.25 22.33
CA ASP A 118 -3.59 -9.25 21.13
C ASP A 118 -4.83 -10.13 21.32
N VAL A 119 -5.88 -9.83 20.55
CA VAL A 119 -7.13 -10.58 20.54
C VAL A 119 -7.30 -11.29 19.19
N THR A 120 -7.69 -12.55 19.20
CA THR A 120 -8.19 -13.25 18.02
C THR A 120 -9.61 -13.70 18.29
N ALA A 121 -10.57 -13.30 17.45
CA ALA A 121 -11.96 -13.72 17.60
C ALA A 121 -12.38 -14.60 16.43
N VAL A 122 -12.84 -15.81 16.75
CA VAL A 122 -13.34 -16.80 15.81
C VAL A 122 -14.74 -17.22 16.23
N ASN A 123 -15.67 -17.29 15.30
CA ASN A 123 -17.09 -17.54 15.57
C ASN A 123 -17.69 -16.55 16.60
N GLY A 124 -17.28 -15.28 16.55
CA GLY A 124 -17.73 -14.25 17.49
C GLY A 124 -17.24 -14.46 18.93
N ARG A 125 -16.26 -15.33 19.17
CA ARG A 125 -15.69 -15.62 20.49
C ARG A 125 -14.24 -15.12 20.54
N PRO A 126 -13.97 -14.05 21.28
CA PRO A 126 -12.62 -13.55 21.45
C PRO A 126 -11.82 -14.47 22.39
N ALA A 127 -10.58 -14.73 22.02
CA ALA A 127 -9.57 -15.33 22.87
C ALA A 127 -8.35 -14.41 22.94
N SER A 128 -7.70 -14.34 24.10
CA SER A 128 -6.51 -13.52 24.28
C SER A 128 -5.46 -14.24 25.09
N THR A 129 -4.20 -13.82 24.94
CA THR A 129 -3.08 -14.36 25.71
C THR A 129 -3.11 -13.95 27.20
N LEU A 130 -3.84 -12.88 27.57
CA LEU A 130 -3.98 -12.40 28.95
C LEU A 130 -4.64 -13.43 29.88
N GLN A 131 -5.59 -14.18 29.35
CA GLN A 131 -6.42 -15.09 30.16
C GLN A 131 -5.89 -16.53 30.17
N GLY A 132 -4.72 -16.78 29.57
CA GLY A 132 -4.20 -18.14 29.37
C GLY A 132 -5.10 -19.01 28.48
N GLN A 133 -6.14 -18.44 27.89
CA GLN A 133 -7.10 -19.12 27.05
C GLN A 133 -6.49 -19.31 25.65
N ARG A 134 -5.71 -20.36 25.51
CA ARG A 134 -5.29 -20.88 24.20
C ARG A 134 -6.25 -21.92 23.63
N ALA A 135 -7.31 -22.24 24.37
CA ALA A 135 -8.31 -23.21 23.94
C ALA A 135 -9.27 -22.57 22.94
N TRP A 136 -9.04 -22.83 21.67
CA TRP A 136 -9.97 -22.49 20.60
C TRP A 136 -11.14 -23.48 20.63
N MET A 137 -12.39 -22.99 20.58
CA MET A 137 -13.55 -23.88 20.41
C MET A 137 -13.67 -24.26 18.93
N LEU A 138 -12.66 -24.93 18.41
CA LEU A 138 -12.46 -25.35 17.04
C LEU A 138 -12.06 -26.81 17.01
N ASP A 139 -12.36 -27.51 15.93
CA ASP A 139 -11.95 -28.92 15.71
C ASP A 139 -10.50 -28.96 15.21
N LEU A 140 -9.59 -28.77 16.16
CA LEU A 140 -8.15 -28.77 15.94
C LEU A 140 -7.57 -30.16 16.27
N LYS A 141 -6.57 -30.59 15.52
CA LYS A 141 -5.78 -31.77 15.86
C LYS A 141 -5.11 -31.60 17.22
N ARG A 142 -4.80 -32.69 17.88
CA ARG A 142 -4.20 -32.70 19.24
C ARG A 142 -2.95 -31.81 19.31
N ASP A 143 -2.16 -31.81 18.29
CA ASP A 143 -0.90 -31.05 18.17
C ASP A 143 -1.10 -29.60 17.69
N GLU A 144 -2.31 -29.23 17.26
CA GLU A 144 -2.71 -27.86 16.90
C GLU A 144 -3.41 -27.13 18.06
N GLN A 145 -3.83 -27.89 19.09
CA GLN A 145 -4.49 -27.30 20.25
C GLN A 145 -3.51 -26.49 21.11
N MET A 146 -4.03 -25.53 21.84
CA MET A 146 -3.25 -24.67 22.75
C MET A 146 -2.13 -23.85 22.08
N THR A 147 -2.20 -23.63 20.76
CA THR A 147 -1.26 -22.81 20.00
C THR A 147 -1.88 -21.49 19.57
N THR A 148 -1.07 -20.46 19.38
CA THR A 148 -1.49 -19.21 18.76
C THR A 148 -1.52 -19.33 17.23
N PRO A 149 -2.25 -18.45 16.50
CA PRO A 149 -2.19 -18.41 15.04
C PRO A 149 -0.78 -18.26 14.50
N ALA A 150 0.07 -17.52 15.21
CA ALA A 150 1.47 -17.32 14.81
C ALA A 150 2.32 -18.59 14.97
N GLU A 151 2.16 -19.29 16.09
CA GLU A 151 2.84 -20.58 16.35
C GLU A 151 2.40 -21.66 15.36
N LEU A 152 1.09 -21.71 15.02
CA LEU A 152 0.59 -22.60 13.97
C LEU A 152 1.22 -22.26 12.61
N LEU A 153 1.31 -20.98 12.28
CA LEU A 153 1.91 -20.53 11.04
C LEU A 153 3.40 -20.93 10.98
N ASP A 154 4.16 -20.68 12.04
CA ASP A 154 5.56 -21.08 12.14
C ASP A 154 5.72 -22.61 12.00
N ARG A 155 4.82 -23.40 12.58
CA ARG A 155 4.82 -24.85 12.46
C ARG A 155 4.66 -25.32 11.01
N TYR A 156 3.68 -24.80 10.27
CA TYR A 156 3.39 -25.26 8.91
C TYR A 156 4.31 -24.65 7.86
N VAL A 157 4.76 -23.44 8.05
CA VAL A 157 5.73 -22.78 7.17
C VAL A 157 7.15 -23.28 7.44
N GLY A 158 7.51 -23.48 8.72
CA GLY A 158 8.78 -24.06 9.16
C GLY A 158 10.01 -23.41 8.55
N GLU A 159 10.93 -24.24 8.10
CA GLU A 159 12.19 -23.83 7.47
C GLU A 159 12.05 -23.44 5.99
N LEU A 160 10.86 -23.60 5.41
CA LEU A 160 10.63 -23.33 3.98
C LEU A 160 11.14 -21.95 3.52
N PRO A 161 11.03 -20.85 4.30
CA PRO A 161 11.63 -19.57 3.92
C PRO A 161 13.15 -19.62 3.73
N ARG A 162 13.88 -20.51 4.44
CA ARG A 162 15.31 -20.74 4.23
C ARG A 162 15.57 -21.58 2.98
N GLU A 163 14.72 -22.58 2.74
CA GLU A 163 14.79 -23.40 1.53
C GLU A 163 14.50 -22.61 0.26
N LEU A 164 13.61 -21.59 0.34
CA LEU A 164 13.32 -20.67 -0.76
C LEU A 164 14.54 -19.85 -1.17
N GLY A 165 15.56 -19.74 -0.30
CA GLY A 165 16.72 -18.92 -0.55
C GLY A 165 16.42 -17.43 -0.49
N ASP A 166 17.20 -16.61 -1.19
CA ASP A 166 16.95 -15.17 -1.22
C ASP A 166 15.64 -14.86 -1.93
N PRO A 167 14.62 -14.37 -1.23
CA PRO A 167 13.32 -14.01 -1.84
C PRO A 167 13.42 -12.85 -2.85
N ARG A 168 14.58 -12.16 -2.90
CA ARG A 168 14.87 -11.09 -3.85
C ARG A 168 15.54 -11.62 -5.13
N ALA A 169 15.94 -12.88 -5.16
CA ALA A 169 16.58 -13.48 -6.33
C ALA A 169 15.70 -13.34 -7.58
N PRO A 170 16.30 -13.27 -8.78
CA PRO A 170 15.56 -13.26 -10.03
C PRO A 170 14.57 -14.42 -10.10
N GLN A 171 13.47 -14.22 -10.80
CA GLN A 171 12.39 -15.22 -10.88
C GLN A 171 12.81 -16.57 -11.43
N SER A 172 13.85 -16.61 -12.28
CA SER A 172 14.45 -17.86 -12.75
C SER A 172 14.91 -18.78 -11.60
N ALA A 173 15.32 -18.20 -10.46
CA ALA A 173 15.65 -18.96 -9.26
C ALA A 173 14.42 -19.57 -8.58
N PHE A 174 13.21 -19.12 -8.92
CA PHE A 174 11.95 -19.59 -8.33
C PHE A 174 11.23 -20.64 -9.18
N ALA A 175 11.76 -21.04 -10.32
CA ALA A 175 11.16 -22.09 -11.16
C ALA A 175 10.88 -23.38 -10.36
N ARG A 176 11.76 -23.74 -9.41
CA ARG A 176 11.58 -24.87 -8.47
C ARG A 176 10.37 -24.73 -7.54
N TRP A 177 9.84 -23.52 -7.39
CA TRP A 177 8.71 -23.19 -6.51
C TRP A 177 7.38 -23.09 -7.27
N GLU A 178 7.38 -23.41 -8.56
CA GLU A 178 6.19 -23.38 -9.41
C GLU A 178 5.04 -24.21 -8.83
N ALA A 179 5.35 -25.31 -8.13
CA ALA A 179 4.34 -26.13 -7.45
C ALA A 179 3.55 -25.33 -6.38
N TYR A 180 4.23 -24.42 -5.67
CA TYR A 180 3.58 -23.56 -4.67
C TYR A 180 2.85 -22.39 -5.31
N GLU A 181 3.27 -21.96 -6.48
CA GLU A 181 2.59 -20.94 -7.28
C GLU A 181 1.19 -21.37 -7.73
N ARG A 182 0.98 -22.66 -7.95
CA ARG A 182 -0.30 -23.22 -8.45
C ARG A 182 -1.38 -23.33 -7.38
N LEU A 183 -1.01 -23.23 -6.10
CA LEU A 183 -1.92 -23.37 -4.97
C LEU A 183 -2.31 -21.98 -4.43
N THR A 184 -3.54 -21.89 -3.96
CA THR A 184 -3.92 -20.80 -3.05
C THR A 184 -3.27 -21.02 -1.69
N TRP A 185 -3.18 -19.97 -0.88
CA TRP A 185 -2.63 -20.05 0.46
C TRP A 185 -3.34 -21.08 1.36
N PRO A 186 -4.70 -21.12 1.43
CA PRO A 186 -5.39 -22.15 2.18
C PRO A 186 -5.17 -23.58 1.67
N GLU A 187 -5.10 -23.78 0.35
CA GLU A 187 -4.80 -25.10 -0.25
C GLU A 187 -3.40 -25.58 0.10
N TRP A 188 -2.43 -24.67 0.06
CA TRP A 188 -1.06 -24.97 0.44
C TRP A 188 -0.97 -25.39 1.92
N LEU A 189 -1.62 -24.67 2.85
CA LEU A 189 -1.67 -25.05 4.28
C LEU A 189 -2.27 -26.45 4.47
N ARG A 190 -3.37 -26.77 3.76
CA ARG A 190 -3.95 -28.12 3.80
C ARG A 190 -2.99 -29.17 3.27
N SER A 191 -2.26 -28.89 2.17
CA SER A 191 -1.26 -29.83 1.63
C SER A 191 -0.11 -30.09 2.60
N ARG A 192 0.14 -29.16 3.54
CA ARG A 192 1.10 -29.34 4.64
C ARG A 192 0.51 -30.10 5.83
N GLY A 193 -0.76 -30.51 5.74
CA GLY A 193 -1.44 -31.29 6.77
C GLY A 193 -2.18 -30.45 7.82
N ALA A 194 -2.40 -29.15 7.61
CA ALA A 194 -3.22 -28.36 8.52
C ALA A 194 -4.69 -28.81 8.49
N SER A 195 -5.33 -28.91 9.65
CA SER A 195 -6.77 -29.16 9.75
C SER A 195 -7.56 -27.98 9.17
N PRO A 196 -8.82 -28.19 8.74
CA PRO A 196 -9.65 -27.10 8.24
C PRO A 196 -9.76 -25.92 9.22
N ASP A 197 -9.90 -26.19 10.52
CA ASP A 197 -9.99 -25.15 11.52
C ASP A 197 -8.64 -24.50 11.88
N ALA A 198 -7.53 -25.22 11.73
CA ALA A 198 -6.19 -24.61 11.81
C ALA A 198 -5.96 -23.66 10.62
N VAL A 199 -6.34 -24.05 9.40
CA VAL A 199 -6.31 -23.15 8.24
C VAL A 199 -7.13 -21.91 8.50
N ARG A 200 -8.35 -22.06 9.01
CA ARG A 200 -9.23 -20.95 9.37
C ARG A 200 -8.58 -20.02 10.40
N LEU A 201 -8.00 -20.58 11.45
CA LEU A 201 -7.33 -19.82 12.51
C LEU A 201 -6.11 -19.04 12.00
N MET A 202 -5.31 -19.63 11.11
CA MET A 202 -4.15 -18.97 10.47
C MET A 202 -4.53 -17.93 9.43
N THR A 203 -5.72 -18.03 8.83
CA THR A 203 -6.22 -17.11 7.80
C THR A 203 -7.28 -16.15 8.32
N VAL A 204 -7.58 -16.18 9.62
CA VAL A 204 -8.57 -15.30 10.23
C VAL A 204 -8.26 -13.83 9.95
N GLY A 205 -9.28 -13.10 9.54
CA GLY A 205 -9.16 -11.70 9.18
C GLY A 205 -8.64 -11.45 7.76
N GLY A 206 -8.28 -12.47 6.97
CA GLY A 206 -7.78 -12.30 5.61
C GLY A 206 -8.64 -12.98 4.55
N ASP A 207 -9.03 -12.28 3.48
CA ASP A 207 -9.53 -12.93 2.27
C ASP A 207 -8.33 -13.45 1.47
N SER A 208 -7.78 -14.57 1.91
CA SER A 208 -6.65 -15.24 1.25
C SER A 208 -7.09 -16.36 0.31
N SER A 209 -8.40 -16.57 0.14
CA SER A 209 -8.96 -17.69 -0.62
C SER A 209 -8.51 -17.75 -2.08
N GLY A 210 -8.22 -16.61 -2.68
CA GLY A 210 -7.74 -16.52 -4.06
C GLY A 210 -6.28 -16.09 -4.20
N VAL A 211 -5.50 -16.02 -3.12
CA VAL A 211 -4.12 -15.51 -3.14
C VAL A 211 -3.13 -16.66 -3.32
N SER A 212 -2.12 -16.49 -4.19
CA SER A 212 -1.06 -17.48 -4.41
C SER A 212 -0.30 -17.79 -3.11
N ALA A 213 -0.06 -19.05 -2.85
CA ALA A 213 0.78 -19.48 -1.74
C ALA A 213 2.21 -18.92 -1.86
N LEU A 214 2.78 -18.90 -3.04
CA LEU A 214 4.11 -18.34 -3.29
C LEU A 214 4.17 -16.84 -2.91
N TYR A 215 3.10 -16.08 -3.23
CA TYR A 215 3.00 -14.68 -2.81
C TYR A 215 3.11 -14.53 -1.29
N VAL A 216 2.34 -15.32 -0.53
CA VAL A 216 2.33 -15.25 0.94
C VAL A 216 3.65 -15.72 1.52
N LEU A 217 4.20 -16.84 1.05
CA LEU A 217 5.48 -17.39 1.52
C LEU A 217 6.64 -16.42 1.29
N ARG A 218 6.67 -15.76 0.15
CA ARG A 218 7.67 -14.74 -0.18
C ARG A 218 7.60 -13.55 0.78
N GLN A 219 6.38 -13.03 1.01
CA GLN A 219 6.15 -11.95 1.97
C GLN A 219 6.61 -12.36 3.37
N TYR A 220 6.26 -13.56 3.79
CA TYR A 220 6.66 -14.10 5.07
C TYR A 220 8.18 -14.18 5.21
N ALA A 221 8.88 -14.73 4.21
CA ALA A 221 10.34 -14.83 4.20
C ALA A 221 11.03 -13.45 4.29
N MET A 222 10.54 -12.47 3.53
CA MET A 222 11.08 -11.10 3.53
C MET A 222 10.85 -10.39 4.87
N LEU A 223 9.67 -10.54 5.47
CA LEU A 223 9.32 -9.86 6.71
C LEU A 223 9.97 -10.46 7.95
N ARG A 224 10.37 -11.74 7.92
CA ARG A 224 11.14 -12.38 9.01
C ARG A 224 12.54 -11.79 9.17
N ALA A 225 13.09 -11.14 8.17
CA ALA A 225 14.40 -10.49 8.24
C ALA A 225 14.48 -9.37 9.31
N SER A 226 13.33 -8.86 9.76
CA SER A 226 13.26 -7.88 10.86
C SER A 226 11.89 -7.92 11.54
N THR A 227 11.89 -8.07 12.87
CA THR A 227 10.70 -7.97 13.70
C THR A 227 10.31 -6.52 14.00
N GLN A 228 11.28 -5.60 13.93
CA GLN A 228 11.05 -4.19 14.23
C GLN A 228 10.10 -3.56 13.19
N ARG A 229 9.15 -2.80 13.67
CA ARG A 229 8.20 -2.02 12.86
C ARG A 229 8.31 -0.54 13.22
N TYR A 230 8.03 0.31 12.22
CA TYR A 230 8.10 1.77 12.36
C TYR A 230 6.90 2.44 11.73
N LYS A 231 6.61 3.65 12.23
CA LYS A 231 5.79 4.67 11.58
C LYS A 231 6.63 5.92 11.31
N ILE A 232 6.11 6.80 10.48
CA ILE A 232 6.62 8.18 10.36
C ILE A 232 5.81 9.06 11.31
N GLY A 233 6.47 9.72 12.24
CA GLY A 233 5.82 10.60 13.20
C GLY A 233 5.08 11.74 12.51
N GLY A 234 3.83 11.96 12.92
CA GLY A 234 2.93 12.96 12.32
C GLY A 234 2.23 12.52 11.03
N GLY A 235 2.39 11.24 10.63
CA GLY A 235 1.67 10.62 9.51
C GLY A 235 2.58 10.11 8.40
N MET A 236 2.16 9.02 7.78
CA MET A 236 2.91 8.38 6.68
C MET A 236 2.97 9.25 5.42
N ASP A 237 1.97 10.12 5.21
CA ASP A 237 1.89 11.07 4.08
C ASP A 237 2.99 12.13 4.08
N ARG A 238 3.70 12.29 5.20
CA ARG A 238 4.86 13.18 5.28
C ARG A 238 5.99 12.77 4.33
N LEU A 239 6.14 11.47 4.06
CA LEU A 239 7.17 11.00 3.12
C LEU A 239 6.90 11.45 1.69
N PRO A 240 5.78 11.10 1.05
CA PRO A 240 5.49 11.63 -0.29
C PRO A 240 5.38 13.16 -0.31
N GLY A 241 4.92 13.79 0.76
CA GLY A 241 4.88 15.25 0.88
C GLY A 241 6.27 15.89 0.81
N ALA A 242 7.23 15.37 1.59
CA ALA A 242 8.62 15.85 1.58
C ALA A 242 9.30 15.60 0.23
N MET A 243 9.08 14.42 -0.37
CA MET A 243 9.59 14.10 -1.71
C MET A 243 9.03 15.05 -2.77
N ALA A 244 7.73 15.34 -2.74
CA ALA A 244 7.09 16.26 -3.68
C ALA A 244 7.59 17.70 -3.49
N ALA A 245 7.81 18.14 -2.26
CA ALA A 245 8.36 19.47 -1.97
C ALA A 245 9.77 19.65 -2.57
N SER A 246 10.61 18.60 -2.55
CA SER A 246 11.95 18.65 -3.19
C SER A 246 11.90 18.68 -4.72
N LEU A 247 10.74 18.36 -5.31
CA LEU A 247 10.47 18.35 -6.75
C LEU A 247 9.56 19.52 -7.16
N SER A 248 9.59 20.60 -6.40
CA SER A 248 8.78 21.79 -6.67
C SER A 248 9.00 22.29 -8.11
N GLY A 249 7.89 22.61 -8.79
CA GLY A 249 7.91 23.13 -10.16
C GLY A 249 7.90 22.07 -11.27
N ILE A 250 8.13 20.80 -10.97
CA ILE A 250 8.09 19.71 -11.97
C ILE A 250 6.85 18.80 -11.83
N ILE A 251 6.05 18.97 -10.79
CA ILE A 251 4.80 18.23 -10.60
C ILE A 251 3.62 19.11 -11.02
N ARG A 252 2.78 18.59 -11.91
CA ARG A 252 1.49 19.18 -12.29
C ARG A 252 0.38 18.36 -11.64
N TYR A 253 -0.35 19.00 -10.74
CA TYR A 253 -1.53 18.42 -10.08
C TYR A 253 -2.81 18.66 -10.89
N ASN A 254 -3.87 17.90 -10.61
CA ASN A 254 -5.14 17.94 -11.33
C ASN A 254 -4.95 17.72 -12.86
N ALA A 255 -3.98 16.90 -13.21
CA ALA A 255 -3.52 16.63 -14.57
C ALA A 255 -3.60 15.13 -14.95
N PRO A 256 -4.80 14.50 -14.90
CA PRO A 256 -4.94 13.09 -15.23
C PRO A 256 -4.58 12.84 -16.71
N VAL A 257 -3.65 11.91 -16.92
CA VAL A 257 -3.28 11.45 -18.26
C VAL A 257 -4.42 10.61 -18.83
N VAL A 258 -4.78 10.88 -20.08
CA VAL A 258 -5.87 10.20 -20.78
C VAL A 258 -5.42 9.41 -21.99
N ARG A 259 -4.27 9.79 -22.61
CA ARG A 259 -3.71 9.11 -23.77
C ARG A 259 -2.20 9.22 -23.79
N VAL A 260 -1.53 8.18 -24.27
CA VAL A 260 -0.12 8.18 -24.65
C VAL A 260 -0.01 7.65 -26.07
N GLU A 261 0.51 8.45 -26.96
CA GLU A 261 0.63 8.12 -28.38
C GLU A 261 2.08 8.23 -28.84
N ARG A 262 2.58 7.17 -29.48
CA ARG A 262 3.91 7.16 -30.08
C ARG A 262 3.93 8.11 -31.28
N GLN A 263 4.98 8.87 -31.36
CA GLN A 263 5.29 9.74 -32.49
C GLN A 263 6.51 9.19 -33.26
N SER A 264 6.89 9.83 -34.36
CA SER A 264 8.13 9.51 -35.09
C SER A 264 9.35 9.58 -34.17
N THR A 265 9.36 10.54 -33.27
CA THR A 265 10.36 10.68 -32.19
C THR A 265 9.67 10.80 -30.84
N GLY A 266 9.80 9.77 -29.97
CA GLY A 266 9.23 9.80 -28.63
C GLY A 266 7.70 9.62 -28.57
N PHE A 267 7.05 10.39 -27.71
CA PHE A 267 5.64 10.24 -27.36
C PHE A 267 4.95 11.59 -27.23
N ARG A 268 3.66 11.62 -27.57
CA ARG A 268 2.70 12.64 -27.14
C ARG A 268 1.90 12.10 -25.97
N VAL A 269 1.89 12.83 -24.86
CA VAL A 269 1.11 12.52 -23.67
C VAL A 269 0.01 13.55 -23.51
N ASP A 270 -1.24 13.10 -23.64
CA ASP A 270 -2.43 13.93 -23.50
C ASP A 270 -2.96 13.81 -22.06
N TYR A 271 -3.23 14.95 -21.43
CA TYR A 271 -3.75 15.05 -20.07
C TYR A 271 -4.81 16.14 -19.98
N ARG A 272 -5.64 16.10 -18.93
CA ARG A 272 -6.69 17.11 -18.69
C ARG A 272 -6.21 18.14 -17.67
N GLU A 273 -6.35 19.41 -18.01
CA GLU A 273 -6.16 20.54 -17.12
C GLU A 273 -7.16 21.62 -17.54
N GLY A 274 -8.43 21.45 -17.08
CA GLY A 274 -9.57 22.13 -17.70
C GLY A 274 -9.90 21.54 -19.08
N ALA A 275 -9.11 21.88 -20.09
CA ALA A 275 -9.14 21.25 -21.43
C ALA A 275 -8.12 20.12 -21.55
N VAL A 276 -8.20 19.36 -22.65
CA VAL A 276 -7.13 18.40 -23.00
C VAL A 276 -5.92 19.19 -23.51
N ARG A 277 -4.79 18.93 -22.88
CA ARG A 277 -3.46 19.47 -23.25
C ARG A 277 -2.53 18.33 -23.61
N SER A 278 -1.48 18.64 -24.34
CA SER A 278 -0.47 17.67 -24.76
C SER A 278 0.93 18.10 -24.36
N ILE A 279 1.77 17.13 -24.07
CA ILE A 279 3.20 17.33 -23.84
C ILE A 279 3.98 16.26 -24.61
N ALA A 280 5.09 16.65 -25.24
CA ALA A 280 5.99 15.72 -25.88
C ALA A 280 7.02 15.18 -24.88
N ALA A 281 7.42 13.92 -25.05
CA ALA A 281 8.41 13.25 -24.21
C ALA A 281 9.22 12.23 -25.01
N ALA A 282 10.50 12.10 -24.70
CA ALA A 282 11.30 11.01 -25.25
C ALA A 282 10.92 9.65 -24.67
N ARG A 283 10.52 9.64 -23.38
CA ARG A 283 10.14 8.44 -22.63
C ARG A 283 8.98 8.73 -21.70
N VAL A 284 8.23 7.68 -21.35
CA VAL A 284 7.13 7.78 -20.38
C VAL A 284 7.32 6.71 -19.30
N VAL A 285 7.17 7.12 -18.05
CA VAL A 285 7.15 6.20 -16.89
C VAL A 285 5.75 6.16 -16.30
N PHE A 286 5.09 5.01 -16.39
CA PHE A 286 3.81 4.78 -15.74
C PHE A 286 4.04 4.36 -14.29
N ALA A 287 3.72 5.25 -13.35
CA ALA A 287 3.81 5.02 -11.91
C ALA A 287 2.42 5.00 -11.25
N VAL A 288 1.43 4.53 -11.99
CA VAL A 288 0.03 4.40 -11.58
C VAL A 288 -0.35 2.93 -11.43
N PRO A 289 -1.37 2.59 -10.61
CA PRO A 289 -1.86 1.21 -10.52
C PRO A 289 -2.33 0.65 -11.87
N ALA A 290 -2.16 -0.64 -12.11
CA ALA A 290 -2.67 -1.30 -13.31
C ALA A 290 -4.19 -1.08 -13.49
N SER A 291 -4.93 -1.04 -12.38
CA SER A 291 -6.38 -0.75 -12.37
C SER A 291 -6.76 0.60 -12.99
N THR A 292 -5.91 1.62 -12.85
CA THR A 292 -6.13 2.94 -13.45
C THR A 292 -5.46 3.05 -14.83
N MET A 293 -4.37 2.33 -15.05
CA MET A 293 -3.70 2.29 -16.35
C MET A 293 -4.62 1.78 -17.48
N ARG A 294 -5.56 0.87 -17.16
CA ARG A 294 -6.62 0.41 -18.09
C ARG A 294 -7.46 1.52 -18.71
N GLN A 295 -7.42 2.73 -18.13
CA GLN A 295 -8.22 3.88 -18.60
C GLN A 295 -7.41 4.85 -19.46
N ILE A 296 -6.11 4.63 -19.59
CA ILE A 296 -5.23 5.44 -20.44
C ILE A 296 -5.20 4.83 -21.82
N GLU A 297 -5.62 5.59 -22.83
CA GLU A 297 -5.56 5.16 -24.22
C GLU A 297 -4.11 5.08 -24.70
N MET A 298 -3.70 3.91 -25.17
CA MET A 298 -2.36 3.66 -25.70
C MET A 298 -2.39 3.55 -27.22
N LYS A 299 -1.55 4.33 -27.93
CA LYS A 299 -1.39 4.25 -29.38
C LYS A 299 0.09 4.17 -29.80
N PRO A 300 0.54 3.10 -30.48
CA PRO A 300 -0.19 1.84 -30.63
C PRO A 300 -0.47 1.19 -29.29
N ARG A 301 -1.32 0.18 -29.27
CA ARG A 301 -1.55 -0.64 -28.06
C ARG A 301 -0.24 -1.26 -27.56
N LEU A 302 -0.17 -1.55 -26.29
CA LEU A 302 0.95 -2.31 -25.69
C LEU A 302 1.00 -3.75 -26.26
N SER A 303 2.07 -4.45 -26.03
CA SER A 303 2.13 -5.85 -26.40
C SER A 303 0.96 -6.64 -25.78
N ARG A 304 0.49 -7.67 -26.48
CA ARG A 304 -0.62 -8.49 -26.01
C ARG A 304 -0.39 -9.06 -24.60
N LEU A 305 0.84 -9.46 -24.30
CA LEU A 305 1.19 -9.99 -22.98
C LEU A 305 1.08 -8.91 -21.90
N LYS A 306 1.54 -7.68 -22.19
CA LYS A 306 1.45 -6.55 -21.26
C LYS A 306 -0.01 -6.16 -21.00
N GLU A 307 -0.84 -6.06 -22.03
CA GLU A 307 -2.26 -5.76 -21.89
C GLU A 307 -2.98 -6.81 -21.06
N GLN A 308 -2.72 -8.09 -21.33
CA GLN A 308 -3.27 -9.20 -20.54
C GLN A 308 -2.83 -9.14 -19.07
N ALA A 309 -1.56 -8.83 -18.83
CA ALA A 309 -1.05 -8.71 -17.46
C ALA A 309 -1.70 -7.54 -16.71
N ILE A 310 -1.86 -6.39 -17.35
CA ILE A 310 -2.55 -5.22 -16.80
C ILE A 310 -4.03 -5.56 -16.51
N GLU A 311 -4.71 -6.27 -17.41
CA GLU A 311 -6.12 -6.61 -17.27
C GLU A 311 -6.37 -7.63 -16.17
N GLN A 312 -5.52 -8.65 -16.07
CA GLN A 312 -5.73 -9.79 -15.15
C GLN A 312 -5.29 -9.51 -13.71
N LEU A 313 -4.44 -8.49 -13.48
CA LEU A 313 -3.96 -8.20 -12.13
C LEU A 313 -5.12 -7.77 -11.22
N SER A 314 -5.28 -8.49 -10.12
CA SER A 314 -6.31 -8.20 -9.12
C SER A 314 -5.81 -7.19 -8.08
N TYR A 315 -6.76 -6.51 -7.46
CA TYR A 315 -6.48 -5.59 -6.35
C TYR A 315 -7.35 -5.93 -5.14
N TYR A 316 -6.78 -5.78 -3.95
CA TYR A 316 -7.51 -5.93 -2.70
C TYR A 316 -8.57 -4.82 -2.57
N ASP A 317 -9.83 -5.24 -2.41
CA ASP A 317 -10.96 -4.34 -2.17
C ASP A 317 -11.10 -4.08 -0.67
N GLY A 318 -10.13 -3.33 -0.13
CA GLY A 318 -10.06 -3.02 1.28
C GLY A 318 -10.86 -1.77 1.65
N VAL A 319 -11.61 -1.89 2.75
CA VAL A 319 -12.27 -0.77 3.42
C VAL A 319 -11.59 -0.55 4.76
N ARG A 320 -11.25 0.70 5.04
CA ARG A 320 -10.65 1.13 6.29
C ARG A 320 -11.67 1.91 7.11
N PHE A 321 -11.79 1.57 8.39
CA PHE A 321 -12.59 2.28 9.38
C PHE A 321 -11.64 2.86 10.43
N LEU A 322 -11.78 4.12 10.74
CA LEU A 322 -10.97 4.88 11.67
C LEU A 322 -11.92 5.48 12.71
N ILE A 323 -11.90 4.96 13.93
CA ILE A 323 -12.90 5.23 14.97
C ILE A 323 -12.24 5.93 16.15
N GLN A 324 -12.55 7.21 16.37
CA GLN A 324 -12.15 7.94 17.57
C GLN A 324 -13.02 7.55 18.74
N VAL A 325 -12.39 7.36 19.90
CA VAL A 325 -13.00 7.04 21.17
C VAL A 325 -12.58 8.03 22.25
N LYS A 326 -13.44 8.20 23.27
CA LYS A 326 -13.22 9.11 24.42
C LYS A 326 -11.93 8.81 25.17
N ARG A 327 -11.54 7.53 25.23
CA ARG A 327 -10.31 7.05 25.88
C ARG A 327 -9.88 5.71 25.33
N PRO A 328 -8.60 5.35 25.39
CA PRO A 328 -8.09 4.05 24.94
C PRO A 328 -8.41 2.95 25.97
N PHE A 329 -9.70 2.59 26.09
CA PHE A 329 -10.24 1.68 27.09
C PHE A 329 -9.62 0.26 27.06
N TRP A 330 -9.13 -0.17 25.92
CA TRP A 330 -8.44 -1.45 25.76
C TRP A 330 -7.13 -1.51 26.54
N LYS A 331 -6.39 -0.39 26.66
CA LYS A 331 -5.15 -0.33 27.43
C LYS A 331 -5.38 -0.57 28.91
N ALA A 332 -6.46 0.02 29.48
CA ALA A 332 -6.84 -0.20 30.86
C ALA A 332 -7.23 -1.67 31.14
N ALA A 333 -7.69 -2.39 30.13
CA ALA A 333 -7.98 -3.83 30.19
C ALA A 333 -6.78 -4.72 29.88
N GLY A 334 -5.57 -4.16 29.67
CA GLY A 334 -4.34 -4.90 29.40
C GLY A 334 -4.15 -5.32 27.93
N PHE A 335 -4.98 -4.83 26.99
CA PHE A 335 -4.87 -5.18 25.60
C PHE A 335 -4.02 -4.17 24.81
N SER A 336 -3.40 -4.66 23.73
CA SER A 336 -2.63 -3.84 22.81
C SER A 336 -3.49 -2.94 21.90
N GLY A 337 -4.78 -3.26 21.75
CA GLY A 337 -5.66 -2.71 20.73
C GLY A 337 -5.55 -3.45 19.39
N SER A 338 -4.68 -4.45 19.29
CA SER A 338 -4.57 -5.29 18.07
C SER A 338 -5.52 -6.49 18.16
N ALA A 339 -6.24 -6.74 17.07
CA ALA A 339 -7.08 -7.92 16.95
C ALA A 339 -7.24 -8.39 15.50
N ARG A 340 -7.66 -9.65 15.35
CA ARG A 340 -8.16 -10.24 14.08
C ARG A 340 -9.46 -10.94 14.38
N THR A 341 -10.43 -10.80 13.47
CA THR A 341 -11.74 -11.44 13.62
C THR A 341 -12.19 -12.08 12.30
N ASP A 342 -13.19 -12.93 12.33
CA ASP A 342 -13.77 -13.50 11.10
C ASP A 342 -14.29 -12.45 10.11
N ARG A 343 -14.59 -11.23 10.58
CA ARG A 343 -15.15 -10.14 9.78
C ARG A 343 -14.19 -8.99 9.52
N ALA A 344 -13.20 -8.80 10.38
CA ALA A 344 -12.18 -7.76 10.25
C ALA A 344 -10.80 -8.39 10.02
N THR A 345 -10.15 -8.03 8.92
CA THR A 345 -8.81 -8.51 8.58
C THR A 345 -7.79 -8.15 9.64
N GLU A 346 -7.87 -6.93 10.15
CA GLU A 346 -6.98 -6.41 11.18
C GLU A 346 -7.68 -5.27 11.92
N ILE A 347 -7.54 -5.25 13.24
CA ILE A 347 -7.89 -4.12 14.11
C ILE A 347 -6.61 -3.70 14.82
N TRP A 348 -6.39 -2.40 15.02
CA TRP A 348 -5.20 -1.90 15.73
C TRP A 348 -5.43 -0.54 16.38
N ASP A 349 -4.62 -0.22 17.41
CA ASP A 349 -4.50 1.13 17.96
C ASP A 349 -3.77 2.02 16.94
N ALA A 350 -4.50 2.91 16.28
CA ALA A 350 -3.97 3.78 15.25
C ALA A 350 -3.28 5.02 15.82
N ALA A 351 -3.52 5.34 17.10
CA ALA A 351 -3.00 6.52 17.78
C ALA A 351 -2.01 6.18 18.92
N THR A 352 -1.43 4.99 18.91
CA THR A 352 -0.59 4.51 20.03
C THR A 352 0.58 5.44 20.37
N GLU A 353 1.11 6.17 19.38
CA GLU A 353 2.21 7.12 19.54
C GLU A 353 1.73 8.56 19.83
N GLN A 354 0.43 8.83 19.80
CA GLN A 354 -0.16 10.17 19.94
C GLN A 354 -0.63 10.39 21.39
N THR A 355 0.31 10.33 22.33
CA THR A 355 0.03 10.28 23.77
C THR A 355 -0.38 11.63 24.39
N ALA A 356 -0.35 12.72 23.64
CA ALA A 356 -0.76 14.03 24.13
C ALA A 356 -2.28 14.17 24.31
N SER A 357 -3.08 13.32 23.65
CA SER A 357 -4.52 13.27 23.81
C SER A 357 -4.94 12.19 24.80
N SER A 358 -6.00 12.45 25.57
CA SER A 358 -6.68 11.43 26.37
C SER A 358 -7.55 10.49 25.52
N ARG A 359 -7.81 10.86 24.27
CA ARG A 359 -8.57 10.10 23.29
C ARG A 359 -7.72 9.03 22.62
N GLY A 360 -8.36 8.10 21.95
CA GLY A 360 -7.70 7.10 21.12
C GLY A 360 -8.37 6.93 19.77
N ILE A 361 -7.70 6.20 18.86
CA ILE A 361 -8.29 5.77 17.60
C ILE A 361 -8.08 4.27 17.46
N LEU A 362 -9.16 3.48 17.41
CA LEU A 362 -9.13 2.12 16.90
C LEU A 362 -9.43 2.12 15.41
N ALA A 363 -8.60 1.47 14.66
CA ALA A 363 -8.81 1.28 13.24
C ALA A 363 -9.12 -0.17 12.94
N ALA A 364 -9.96 -0.41 11.92
CA ALA A 364 -10.24 -1.73 11.39
C ALA A 364 -10.11 -1.76 9.87
N THR A 365 -9.73 -2.90 9.34
CA THR A 365 -9.77 -3.17 7.91
C THR A 365 -10.62 -4.39 7.65
N THR A 366 -11.42 -4.34 6.60
CA THR A 366 -12.10 -5.52 6.04
C THR A 366 -11.99 -5.50 4.52
N GLY A 367 -12.23 -6.65 3.91
CA GLY A 367 -12.18 -6.81 2.45
C GLY A 367 -13.08 -7.96 2.00
N GLY A 368 -12.86 -8.44 0.78
CA GLY A 368 -13.61 -9.54 0.23
C GLY A 368 -15.13 -9.30 0.22
N GLU A 369 -15.91 -10.28 0.66
CA GLU A 369 -17.37 -10.16 0.72
C GLU A 369 -17.83 -9.07 1.68
N MET A 370 -17.23 -8.99 2.87
CA MET A 370 -17.57 -7.96 3.85
C MET A 370 -17.25 -6.56 3.31
N GLY A 371 -16.12 -6.40 2.61
CA GLY A 371 -15.80 -5.17 1.90
C GLY A 371 -16.86 -4.82 0.86
N ARG A 372 -17.31 -5.78 0.04
CA ARG A 372 -18.35 -5.56 -0.97
C ARG A 372 -19.68 -5.14 -0.36
N ARG A 373 -20.06 -5.63 0.82
CA ARG A 373 -21.27 -5.20 1.54
C ARG A 373 -21.31 -3.71 1.85
N THR A 374 -20.16 -3.04 1.92
CA THR A 374 -20.11 -1.59 2.13
C THR A 374 -20.40 -0.78 0.85
N LEU A 375 -20.48 -1.43 -0.33
CA LEU A 375 -20.86 -0.76 -1.58
C LEU A 375 -22.31 -0.26 -1.47
N GLY A 376 -22.51 1.02 -1.74
CA GLY A 376 -23.84 1.64 -1.66
C GLY A 376 -24.29 2.03 -0.24
N MET A 377 -23.53 1.70 0.81
CA MET A 377 -23.82 2.20 2.15
C MET A 377 -23.65 3.72 2.24
N THR A 378 -24.48 4.36 3.04
CA THR A 378 -24.23 5.75 3.46
C THR A 378 -22.97 5.82 4.33
N PRO A 379 -22.32 7.00 4.45
CA PRO A 379 -21.18 7.17 5.36
C PRO A 379 -21.49 6.72 6.80
N ASP A 380 -22.66 7.06 7.33
CA ASP A 380 -23.08 6.70 8.69
C ASP A 380 -23.28 5.17 8.83
N ALA A 381 -23.91 4.51 7.86
CA ALA A 381 -24.07 3.07 7.87
C ALA A 381 -22.71 2.34 7.77
N SER A 382 -21.80 2.86 6.94
CA SER A 382 -20.44 2.34 6.85
C SER A 382 -19.68 2.50 8.16
N LEU A 383 -19.82 3.64 8.82
CA LEU A 383 -19.19 3.91 10.10
C LEU A 383 -19.75 3.00 11.22
N SER A 384 -21.07 2.82 11.26
CA SER A 384 -21.73 1.88 12.18
C SER A 384 -21.20 0.46 12.01
N LEU A 385 -21.03 0.00 10.77
CA LEU A 385 -20.40 -1.29 10.48
C LEU A 385 -18.97 -1.34 11.03
N GLY A 386 -18.18 -0.28 10.90
CA GLY A 386 -16.83 -0.20 11.45
C GLY A 386 -16.80 -0.40 12.97
N VAL A 387 -17.74 0.24 13.68
CA VAL A 387 -17.92 0.05 15.13
C VAL A 387 -18.29 -1.40 15.45
N ASP A 388 -19.21 -2.00 14.66
CA ASP A 388 -19.63 -3.38 14.84
C ASP A 388 -18.49 -4.39 14.63
N LEU A 389 -17.65 -4.16 13.63
CA LEU A 389 -16.48 -5.00 13.36
C LEU A 389 -15.45 -4.94 14.51
N ILE A 390 -15.22 -3.75 15.06
CA ILE A 390 -14.31 -3.58 16.20
C ILE A 390 -14.90 -4.19 17.47
N ALA A 391 -16.22 -4.11 17.64
CA ALA A 391 -16.92 -4.66 18.82
C ALA A 391 -16.81 -6.18 18.94
N ASP A 392 -16.52 -6.90 17.85
CA ASP A 392 -16.27 -8.33 17.89
C ASP A 392 -15.07 -8.70 18.80
N ALA A 393 -14.09 -7.83 18.87
CA ALA A 393 -12.91 -8.01 19.72
C ALA A 393 -12.94 -7.09 20.95
N PHE A 394 -13.46 -5.88 20.81
CA PHE A 394 -13.45 -4.84 21.81
C PHE A 394 -14.86 -4.25 22.02
N PRO A 395 -15.78 -4.95 22.74
CA PRO A 395 -17.19 -4.53 22.88
C PRO A 395 -17.38 -3.11 23.45
N GLY A 396 -16.44 -2.65 24.29
CA GLY A 396 -16.45 -1.31 24.87
C GLY A 396 -16.43 -0.16 23.86
N ILE A 397 -16.08 -0.44 22.57
CA ILE A 397 -16.08 0.57 21.51
C ILE A 397 -17.43 1.30 21.40
N ARG A 398 -18.56 0.59 21.63
CA ARG A 398 -19.91 1.15 21.48
C ARG A 398 -20.20 2.28 22.45
N SER A 399 -19.73 2.19 23.69
CA SER A 399 -19.93 3.23 24.72
C SER A 399 -18.90 4.35 24.65
N GLU A 400 -17.74 4.07 24.08
CA GLU A 400 -16.64 5.03 23.99
C GLU A 400 -16.59 5.75 22.63
N PHE A 401 -17.41 5.36 21.66
CA PHE A 401 -17.45 5.97 20.32
C PHE A 401 -17.76 7.48 20.39
N GLU A 402 -17.03 8.27 19.64
CA GLU A 402 -17.28 9.70 19.43
C GLU A 402 -17.57 10.03 17.96
N LYS A 403 -16.66 9.69 17.09
CA LYS A 403 -16.71 9.98 15.64
C LYS A 403 -15.78 9.05 14.85
N GLY A 404 -15.78 9.18 13.55
CA GLY A 404 -14.86 8.40 12.72
C GLY A 404 -14.94 8.73 11.25
N ALA A 405 -14.13 8.01 10.49
CA ALA A 405 -14.11 8.05 9.04
C ALA A 405 -14.02 6.64 8.47
N SER A 406 -14.60 6.42 7.29
CA SER A 406 -14.37 5.22 6.50
C SER A 406 -13.77 5.58 5.16
N TYR A 407 -12.82 4.75 4.69
CA TYR A 407 -12.15 4.95 3.42
C TYR A 407 -12.12 3.67 2.60
N ARG A 408 -12.57 3.75 1.34
CA ARG A 408 -12.62 2.63 0.42
C ARG A 408 -11.79 2.89 -0.82
N TRP A 409 -10.69 2.16 -0.96
CA TRP A 409 -9.74 2.36 -2.05
C TRP A 409 -10.28 1.96 -3.43
N SER A 410 -11.22 1.00 -3.50
CA SER A 410 -11.80 0.55 -4.77
C SER A 410 -12.74 1.57 -5.42
N THR A 411 -13.33 2.47 -4.62
CA THR A 411 -14.19 3.55 -5.13
C THR A 411 -13.44 4.84 -5.44
N GLU A 412 -12.16 4.91 -5.05
CA GLU A 412 -11.30 6.02 -5.37
C GLU A 412 -10.91 5.98 -6.86
N PRO A 413 -11.29 6.97 -7.67
CA PRO A 413 -11.18 6.90 -9.14
C PRO A 413 -9.74 6.73 -9.63
N TRP A 414 -8.76 7.21 -8.85
CA TRP A 414 -7.34 7.24 -9.24
C TRP A 414 -6.52 6.09 -8.64
N THR A 415 -7.17 5.13 -7.96
CA THR A 415 -6.50 3.93 -7.46
C THR A 415 -7.23 2.64 -7.76
N ARG A 416 -8.58 2.63 -7.63
CA ARG A 416 -9.46 1.49 -7.90
C ARG A 416 -9.01 0.20 -7.24
N GLY A 417 -8.51 0.31 -6.01
CA GLY A 417 -8.03 -0.79 -5.19
C GLY A 417 -6.93 -0.38 -4.22
N ALA A 418 -6.77 -1.11 -3.14
CA ALA A 418 -5.82 -0.81 -2.08
C ALA A 418 -4.37 -1.19 -2.47
N PHE A 419 -4.15 -2.42 -2.89
CA PHE A 419 -2.86 -2.95 -3.36
C PHE A 419 -3.07 -4.16 -4.25
N ALA A 420 -2.05 -4.50 -5.03
CA ALA A 420 -2.11 -5.62 -5.96
C ALA A 420 -2.08 -6.98 -5.22
N LEU A 421 -2.84 -7.93 -5.75
CA LEU A 421 -2.86 -9.32 -5.30
C LEU A 421 -2.57 -10.23 -6.48
N TYR A 422 -1.69 -11.22 -6.25
CA TYR A 422 -1.39 -12.25 -7.22
C TYR A 422 -2.15 -13.54 -6.88
N ARG A 423 -2.88 -14.03 -7.85
CA ARG A 423 -3.55 -15.34 -7.80
C ARG A 423 -2.56 -16.46 -8.16
N PRO A 424 -2.91 -17.73 -7.94
CA PRO A 424 -2.11 -18.86 -8.44
C PRO A 424 -1.70 -18.69 -9.91
N GLY A 425 -0.42 -18.92 -10.19
CA GLY A 425 0.16 -18.78 -11.53
C GLY A 425 0.56 -17.35 -11.94
N GLN A 426 0.20 -16.34 -11.18
CA GLN A 426 0.38 -14.95 -11.61
C GLN A 426 1.72 -14.31 -11.21
N MET A 427 2.36 -14.77 -10.13
CA MET A 427 3.63 -14.17 -9.71
C MET A 427 4.74 -14.43 -10.72
N THR A 428 4.80 -15.64 -11.27
CA THR A 428 5.82 -16.04 -12.25
C THR A 428 5.49 -15.54 -13.66
N THR A 429 4.21 -15.37 -13.99
CA THR A 429 3.76 -15.01 -15.34
C THR A 429 3.49 -13.52 -15.52
N LEU A 430 2.77 -12.87 -14.57
CA LEU A 430 2.36 -11.46 -14.74
C LEU A 430 3.39 -10.46 -14.22
N MET A 431 4.00 -10.73 -13.05
CA MET A 431 4.89 -9.75 -12.42
C MET A 431 6.07 -9.34 -13.32
N PRO A 432 6.81 -10.25 -14.00
CA PRO A 432 7.88 -9.86 -14.90
C PRO A 432 7.38 -9.01 -16.06
N VAL A 433 6.25 -9.41 -16.64
CA VAL A 433 5.64 -8.72 -17.76
C VAL A 433 5.21 -7.29 -17.32
N LEU A 434 4.56 -7.16 -16.15
CA LEU A 434 4.17 -5.86 -15.61
C LEU A 434 5.36 -4.93 -15.38
N ALA A 435 6.49 -5.48 -14.95
CA ALA A 435 7.70 -4.72 -14.64
C ALA A 435 8.52 -4.34 -15.89
N SER A 436 8.48 -5.14 -16.96
CA SER A 436 9.34 -4.94 -18.15
C SER A 436 9.03 -3.65 -18.90
N ALA A 437 10.06 -2.95 -19.36
CA ALA A 437 9.91 -1.80 -20.23
C ALA A 437 9.51 -2.21 -21.66
N GLU A 438 8.75 -1.38 -22.36
CA GLU A 438 8.39 -1.58 -23.76
C GLU A 438 8.68 -0.32 -24.58
N SER A 439 9.67 -0.39 -25.47
CA SER A 439 9.87 0.63 -26.52
C SER A 439 9.91 2.09 -26.00
N GLY A 440 10.52 2.35 -24.86
CA GLY A 440 10.61 3.68 -24.24
C GLY A 440 9.48 4.00 -23.26
N LEU A 441 8.57 3.05 -23.02
CA LEU A 441 7.60 3.06 -21.93
C LEU A 441 8.15 2.24 -20.77
N HIS A 442 8.14 2.79 -19.57
CA HIS A 442 8.63 2.17 -18.35
C HIS A 442 7.49 2.07 -17.34
N PHE A 443 7.56 1.10 -16.43
CA PHE A 443 6.45 0.78 -15.51
C PHE A 443 6.99 0.68 -14.08
N ALA A 444 6.40 1.41 -13.16
CA ALA A 444 6.73 1.41 -11.74
C ALA A 444 5.47 1.34 -10.88
N GLY A 445 5.61 0.98 -9.63
CA GLY A 445 4.53 0.80 -8.67
C GLY A 445 4.74 -0.49 -7.88
N GLU A 446 4.11 -0.61 -6.71
CA GLU A 446 4.26 -1.78 -5.83
C GLU A 446 3.91 -3.11 -6.52
N HIS A 447 3.01 -3.05 -7.52
CA HIS A 447 2.59 -4.19 -8.32
C HIS A 447 3.65 -4.70 -9.32
N THR A 448 4.74 -3.98 -9.51
CA THR A 448 5.89 -4.37 -10.35
C THR A 448 7.11 -4.78 -9.53
N SER A 449 6.94 -4.99 -8.23
CA SER A 449 7.98 -5.35 -7.27
C SER A 449 7.60 -6.56 -6.44
N ILE A 450 8.60 -7.29 -5.98
CA ILE A 450 8.44 -8.40 -5.02
C ILE A 450 7.85 -7.92 -3.68
N TRP A 451 8.03 -6.66 -3.33
CA TRP A 451 7.42 -6.00 -2.18
C TRP A 451 6.01 -5.49 -2.50
N THR A 452 5.21 -6.33 -3.16
CA THR A 452 3.82 -6.00 -3.50
C THR A 452 3.02 -5.66 -2.25
N GLY A 453 2.23 -4.58 -2.33
CA GLY A 453 1.41 -4.10 -1.20
C GLY A 453 2.16 -3.19 -0.22
N TRP A 454 3.45 -2.94 -0.41
CA TRP A 454 4.26 -2.14 0.50
C TRP A 454 4.80 -0.85 -0.14
N MET A 455 5.06 0.16 0.68
CA MET A 455 5.77 1.38 0.25
C MET A 455 7.17 1.06 -0.28
N GLU A 456 7.81 0.01 0.26
CA GLU A 456 9.11 -0.49 -0.20
C GLU A 456 9.08 -0.82 -1.69
N GLY A 457 8.06 -1.60 -2.13
CA GLY A 457 7.92 -1.96 -3.53
C GLY A 457 7.68 -0.77 -4.45
N ALA A 458 6.98 0.24 -3.98
CA ALA A 458 6.80 1.46 -4.75
C ALA A 458 8.13 2.20 -4.94
N LEU A 459 8.93 2.39 -3.88
CA LEU A 459 10.23 3.05 -3.96
C LEU A 459 11.24 2.23 -4.78
N GLU A 460 11.34 0.92 -4.55
CA GLU A 460 12.23 0.01 -5.29
C GLU A 460 11.93 0.02 -6.79
N SER A 461 10.65 -0.09 -7.15
CA SER A 461 10.24 -0.04 -8.57
C SER A 461 10.51 1.32 -9.21
N GLY A 462 10.42 2.41 -8.45
CA GLY A 462 10.81 3.73 -8.91
C GLY A 462 12.32 3.84 -9.15
N GLU A 463 13.14 3.24 -8.28
CA GLU A 463 14.60 3.15 -8.48
C GLU A 463 14.94 2.34 -9.73
N ARG A 464 14.27 1.20 -9.95
CA ARG A 464 14.43 0.38 -11.14
C ARG A 464 14.06 1.14 -12.42
N ALA A 465 12.90 1.78 -12.45
CA ALA A 465 12.46 2.54 -13.62
C ALA A 465 13.40 3.72 -13.94
N ALA A 466 13.91 4.42 -12.91
CA ALA A 466 14.91 5.46 -13.11
C ALA A 466 16.20 4.90 -13.73
N ARG A 467 16.67 3.74 -13.25
CA ARG A 467 17.86 3.07 -13.78
C ARG A 467 17.67 2.66 -15.24
N GLU A 468 16.52 2.11 -15.59
CA GLU A 468 16.18 1.75 -16.97
C GLU A 468 16.25 2.97 -17.91
N VAL A 469 15.70 4.12 -17.48
CA VAL A 469 15.74 5.36 -18.24
C VAL A 469 17.17 5.87 -18.38
N LEU A 470 17.96 5.90 -17.30
CA LEU A 470 19.34 6.38 -17.32
C LEU A 470 20.22 5.52 -18.23
N ASN A 471 20.12 4.20 -18.13
CA ASN A 471 20.84 3.27 -19.01
C ASN A 471 20.48 3.51 -20.48
N ALA A 472 19.20 3.69 -20.78
CA ALA A 472 18.72 3.91 -22.14
C ALA A 472 19.07 5.30 -22.71
N THR A 473 19.51 6.24 -21.85
CA THR A 473 19.94 7.60 -22.25
C THR A 473 21.45 7.80 -22.10
N GLY A 474 22.20 6.76 -21.73
CA GLY A 474 23.66 6.83 -21.52
C GLY A 474 24.07 7.74 -20.37
N ARG A 475 23.17 7.96 -19.39
CA ARG A 475 23.44 8.80 -18.23
C ARG A 475 23.83 7.96 -17.01
N SER A 476 24.74 8.51 -16.19
CA SER A 476 25.18 7.86 -14.96
C SER A 476 24.13 7.93 -13.86
N TRP A 477 24.16 6.93 -12.97
CA TRP A 477 23.39 6.95 -11.73
C TRP A 477 23.85 8.12 -10.85
N PRO A 478 22.94 8.93 -10.30
CA PRO A 478 23.33 10.02 -9.44
C PRO A 478 23.99 9.48 -8.16
N GLU A 479 25.15 10.03 -7.80
CA GLU A 479 25.81 9.69 -6.54
C GLU A 479 24.89 10.03 -5.36
N GLN A 480 24.78 9.12 -4.42
CA GLN A 480 24.06 9.38 -3.17
C GLN A 480 24.91 10.32 -2.31
N THR A 481 24.71 11.62 -2.47
CA THR A 481 25.30 12.60 -1.55
C THR A 481 24.67 12.39 -0.16
N GLY A 482 25.43 11.75 0.75
CA GLY A 482 25.04 11.67 2.16
C GLY A 482 24.85 10.28 2.76
N ALA A 483 25.76 9.35 2.49
CA ALA A 483 26.00 8.23 3.41
C ALA A 483 27.41 8.42 4.00
N THR A 484 27.57 9.39 4.90
CA THR A 484 28.67 9.29 5.88
C THR A 484 28.40 8.06 6.74
N ARG A 485 29.43 7.25 6.85
CA ARG A 485 29.57 5.95 7.53
C ARG A 485 29.02 5.92 8.94
#